data_4db259c90d5bb031a0e94864dbe78847
#
_entry.id   4db259c90d5bb031a0e94864dbe78847
#
_cell.length_a   1.000
_cell.length_b   1.000
_cell.length_c   1.000
_cell.angle_alpha   90.00
_cell.angle_beta   90.00
_cell.angle_gamma   90.00
#
_symmetry.space_group_name_H-M   'P 1'
#
loop_
_entity.id
_entity.type
_entity.pdbx_description
1 polymer ?
#
loop_
_entity_poly.entity_id
_entity_poly.type
_entity_poly.pdbx_seq_one_letter_code
_entity_poly.pdbx_strand_id
1 'polypeptide(L)'
;YGDINLLKNDKLITIVGSRDYSEYGEYCCVSITKELVAKGYVVVSGLARGIDVIAHNVALENEGKTIAILGSGIDYCYPKQNSKTYEQIKEKGLLMSEYPNNFTAIKENFPKRNRILAGLSPNLFAPEFKINSGTSITISLALSYGKNIFCPPHPISSMAGNNILIKEGAMLVETANDIIFEIEGKNIPILFTAVTDAVKAGLVESNE
;
A
#
# COMPACT_ATOMS: atom_id res chain seq x y z
N TYR A 1 -6.09 -19.81 1.30
CA TYR A 1 -5.62 -20.52 2.49
C TYR A 1 -5.37 -19.52 3.62
N GLY A 2 -5.90 -19.80 4.82
CA GLY A 2 -5.84 -18.89 5.96
C GLY A 2 -7.20 -18.30 6.29
N ASP A 3 -7.24 -17.12 6.90
CA ASP A 3 -8.47 -16.49 7.38
C ASP A 3 -9.19 -15.71 6.27
N ILE A 4 -10.21 -16.32 5.69
CA ILE A 4 -11.05 -15.72 4.63
C ILE A 4 -11.86 -14.51 5.13
N ASN A 5 -12.10 -14.37 6.45
CA ASN A 5 -12.85 -13.24 6.98
C ASN A 5 -12.10 -11.92 6.86
N LEU A 6 -10.77 -11.96 6.63
CA LEU A 6 -10.00 -10.75 6.34
C LEU A 6 -10.50 -9.98 5.11
N LEU A 7 -11.15 -10.67 4.15
CA LEU A 7 -11.75 -10.03 2.98
C LEU A 7 -12.97 -9.16 3.29
N LYS A 8 -13.58 -9.35 4.47
CA LYS A 8 -14.73 -8.55 4.92
C LYS A 8 -14.33 -7.33 5.73
N ASN A 9 -13.03 -7.11 5.91
CA ASN A 9 -12.55 -5.97 6.67
C ASN A 9 -12.68 -4.68 5.82
N ASP A 10 -13.33 -3.67 6.38
CA ASP A 10 -13.52 -2.38 5.70
C ASP A 10 -12.20 -1.56 5.60
N LYS A 11 -11.19 -1.94 6.39
CA LYS A 11 -9.88 -1.28 6.43
C LYS A 11 -8.83 -2.08 5.63
N LEU A 12 -9.10 -2.33 4.35
CA LEU A 12 -8.10 -2.89 3.45
C LEU A 12 -7.27 -1.78 2.81
N ILE A 13 -5.95 -2.00 2.73
CA ILE A 13 -5.04 -1.16 1.96
C ILE A 13 -4.08 -2.00 1.13
N THR A 14 -4.05 -1.78 -0.18
CA THR A 14 -3.08 -2.41 -1.06
C THR A 14 -1.77 -1.63 -0.99
N ILE A 15 -0.66 -2.32 -0.73
CA ILE A 15 0.69 -1.73 -0.73
C ILE A 15 1.52 -2.42 -1.80
N VAL A 16 2.01 -1.65 -2.76
CA VAL A 16 2.84 -2.16 -3.87
C VAL A 16 3.99 -1.20 -4.16
N GLY A 17 5.12 -1.73 -4.61
CA GLY A 17 6.25 -0.88 -4.88
C GLY A 17 7.40 -1.55 -5.60
N SER A 18 8.52 -0.86 -5.64
CA SER A 18 9.74 -1.27 -6.31
C SER A 18 10.32 -2.55 -5.70
N ARG A 19 10.85 -3.42 -6.57
CA ARG A 19 11.66 -4.56 -6.13
C ARG A 19 13.07 -4.13 -5.73
N ASP A 20 13.55 -3.06 -6.36
CA ASP A 20 14.84 -2.42 -6.10
C ASP A 20 14.51 -1.01 -5.57
N TYR A 21 14.25 -0.94 -4.29
CA TYR A 21 13.85 0.26 -3.56
C TYR A 21 15.07 1.00 -2.99
N SER A 22 14.90 2.28 -2.71
CA SER A 22 15.86 3.09 -1.97
C SER A 22 15.64 2.96 -0.45
N GLU A 23 16.64 3.35 0.35
CA GLU A 23 16.48 3.45 1.82
C GLU A 23 15.30 4.35 2.20
N TYR A 24 15.06 5.42 1.45
CA TYR A 24 13.91 6.29 1.67
C TYR A 24 12.58 5.61 1.36
N GLY A 25 12.52 4.84 0.26
CA GLY A 25 11.33 4.05 -0.09
C GLY A 25 11.02 2.98 0.95
N GLU A 26 12.05 2.33 1.50
CA GLU A 26 11.91 1.39 2.62
C GLU A 26 11.39 2.09 3.87
N TYR A 27 12.02 3.21 4.25
CA TYR A 27 11.59 4.02 5.39
C TYR A 27 10.11 4.41 5.30
N CYS A 28 9.67 4.94 4.15
CA CYS A 28 8.27 5.29 3.92
C CYS A 28 7.35 4.08 4.05
N CYS A 29 7.75 2.94 3.46
CA CYS A 29 6.98 1.71 3.55
C CYS A 29 6.83 1.25 5.00
N VAL A 30 7.94 1.15 5.74
CA VAL A 30 7.94 0.66 7.13
C VAL A 30 7.17 1.60 8.05
N SER A 31 7.49 2.89 8.02
CA SER A 31 6.88 3.89 8.91
C SER A 31 5.36 3.95 8.73
N ILE A 32 4.90 4.18 7.50
CA ILE A 32 3.47 4.36 7.22
C ILE A 32 2.70 3.04 7.42
N THR A 33 3.24 1.90 6.97
CA THR A 33 2.58 0.60 7.15
C THR A 33 2.41 0.26 8.63
N LYS A 34 3.42 0.50 9.46
CA LYS A 34 3.35 0.25 10.90
C LYS A 34 2.22 1.01 11.57
N GLU A 35 2.07 2.29 11.26
CA GLU A 35 0.99 3.12 11.81
C GLU A 35 -0.38 2.70 11.31
N LEU A 36 -0.53 2.36 10.01
CA LEU A 36 -1.76 1.84 9.44
C LEU A 36 -2.18 0.54 10.13
N VAL A 37 -1.25 -0.38 10.33
CA VAL A 37 -1.48 -1.65 11.04
C VAL A 37 -1.93 -1.39 12.48
N ALA A 38 -1.31 -0.46 13.21
CA ALA A 38 -1.72 -0.08 14.55
C ALA A 38 -3.16 0.50 14.61
N LYS A 39 -3.68 0.99 13.47
CA LYS A 39 -5.08 1.47 13.32
C LYS A 39 -6.03 0.39 12.78
N GLY A 40 -5.58 -0.84 12.70
CA GLY A 40 -6.37 -2.00 12.30
C GLY A 40 -6.51 -2.20 10.79
N TYR A 41 -5.68 -1.53 9.98
CA TYR A 41 -5.65 -1.77 8.53
C TYR A 41 -5.03 -3.13 8.22
N VAL A 42 -5.65 -3.86 7.30
CA VAL A 42 -5.15 -5.11 6.74
C VAL A 42 -4.38 -4.81 5.47
N VAL A 43 -3.12 -5.22 5.44
CA VAL A 43 -2.23 -5.03 4.30
C VAL A 43 -2.53 -6.04 3.21
N VAL A 44 -2.77 -5.59 1.99
CA VAL A 44 -2.88 -6.42 0.79
C VAL A 44 -1.64 -6.21 -0.07
N SER A 45 -0.93 -7.26 -0.43
CA SER A 45 0.23 -7.13 -1.32
C SER A 45 0.51 -8.41 -2.12
N GLY A 46 1.56 -8.39 -2.94
CA GLY A 46 1.83 -9.44 -3.92
C GLY A 46 2.92 -10.42 -3.57
N LEU A 47 3.48 -10.35 -2.37
CA LEU A 47 4.61 -11.19 -1.91
C LEU A 47 5.84 -11.13 -2.84
N ALA A 48 5.98 -10.11 -3.68
CA ALA A 48 7.17 -9.91 -4.49
C ALA A 48 8.37 -9.47 -3.62
N ARG A 49 9.58 -9.51 -4.18
CA ARG A 49 10.75 -8.89 -3.54
C ARG A 49 10.53 -7.39 -3.36
N GLY A 50 11.21 -6.79 -2.41
CA GLY A 50 11.17 -5.34 -2.17
C GLY A 50 9.97 -4.91 -1.35
N ILE A 51 9.32 -3.85 -1.75
CA ILE A 51 8.24 -3.18 -1.00
C ILE A 51 7.11 -4.15 -0.59
N ASP A 52 6.72 -5.05 -1.47
CA ASP A 52 5.63 -6.00 -1.19
C ASP A 52 5.92 -6.85 0.06
N VAL A 53 7.10 -7.49 0.11
CA VAL A 53 7.48 -8.34 1.25
C VAL A 53 7.77 -7.53 2.50
N ILE A 54 8.30 -6.31 2.38
CA ILE A 54 8.49 -5.39 3.50
C ILE A 54 7.13 -5.08 4.14
N ALA A 55 6.14 -4.70 3.35
CA ALA A 55 4.80 -4.39 3.84
C ALA A 55 4.16 -5.58 4.59
N HIS A 56 4.31 -6.81 4.06
CA HIS A 56 3.86 -8.01 4.75
C HIS A 56 4.59 -8.23 6.08
N ASN A 57 5.92 -8.10 6.09
CA ASN A 57 6.72 -8.29 7.29
C ASN A 57 6.36 -7.27 8.37
N VAL A 58 6.24 -6.00 8.01
CA VAL A 58 5.81 -4.95 8.96
C VAL A 58 4.45 -5.27 9.56
N ALA A 59 3.50 -5.74 8.76
CA ALA A 59 2.19 -6.14 9.28
C ALA A 59 2.31 -7.30 10.28
N LEU A 60 3.07 -8.34 9.94
CA LEU A 60 3.23 -9.53 10.79
C LEU A 60 4.01 -9.24 12.08
N GLU A 61 5.04 -8.41 12.01
CA GLU A 61 5.90 -8.04 13.15
C GLU A 61 5.18 -7.12 14.15
N ASN A 62 4.15 -6.38 13.70
CA ASN A 62 3.31 -5.52 14.53
C ASN A 62 1.94 -6.16 14.83
N GLU A 63 1.85 -7.49 14.86
CA GLU A 63 0.65 -8.27 15.20
C GLU A 63 -0.57 -7.97 14.31
N GLY A 64 -0.34 -7.34 13.17
CA GLY A 64 -1.38 -7.03 12.20
C GLY A 64 -1.73 -8.19 11.29
N LYS A 65 -2.65 -7.93 10.38
CA LYS A 65 -3.12 -8.92 9.40
C LYS A 65 -2.70 -8.54 7.99
N THR A 66 -2.46 -9.55 7.17
CA THR A 66 -2.05 -9.32 5.78
C THR A 66 -2.60 -10.40 4.85
N ILE A 67 -2.87 -9.98 3.61
CA ILE A 67 -3.39 -10.80 2.52
C ILE A 67 -2.37 -10.79 1.40
N ALA A 68 -1.85 -11.95 1.02
CA ALA A 68 -0.95 -12.07 -0.12
C ALA A 68 -1.69 -12.64 -1.33
N ILE A 69 -1.64 -11.93 -2.45
CA ILE A 69 -2.18 -12.41 -3.72
C ILE A 69 -1.02 -13.02 -4.53
N LEU A 70 -1.14 -14.28 -4.90
CA LEU A 70 -0.06 -15.02 -5.55
C LEU A 70 -0.22 -15.08 -7.07
N GLY A 71 0.90 -15.13 -7.79
CA GLY A 71 0.95 -15.38 -9.25
C GLY A 71 1.25 -16.85 -9.59
N SER A 72 1.07 -17.74 -8.62
CA SER A 72 1.30 -19.19 -8.69
C SER A 72 0.22 -19.92 -7.93
N GLY A 73 0.21 -21.25 -7.97
CA GLY A 73 -0.63 -22.05 -7.09
C GLY A 73 -0.37 -21.70 -5.62
N ILE A 74 -1.39 -21.94 -4.77
CA ILE A 74 -1.34 -21.53 -3.37
C ILE A 74 -0.32 -22.32 -2.55
N ASP A 75 0.10 -23.44 -3.03
CA ASP A 75 1.11 -24.35 -2.48
C ASP A 75 2.53 -24.09 -3.03
N TYR A 76 2.69 -23.11 -3.93
CA TYR A 76 3.96 -22.77 -4.55
C TYR A 76 4.44 -21.38 -4.15
N CYS A 77 5.39 -21.33 -3.19
CA CYS A 77 5.99 -20.06 -2.75
C CYS A 77 6.94 -19.49 -3.81
N TYR A 78 6.64 -18.28 -4.28
CA TYR A 78 7.51 -17.52 -5.16
C TYR A 78 7.50 -16.02 -4.81
N PRO A 79 8.68 -15.38 -4.69
CA PRO A 79 10.02 -15.96 -4.80
C PRO A 79 10.38 -16.80 -3.54
N LYS A 80 11.22 -17.80 -3.70
CA LYS A 80 11.61 -18.71 -2.59
C LYS A 80 12.27 -18.00 -1.41
N GLN A 81 12.95 -16.88 -1.65
CA GLN A 81 13.56 -16.09 -0.59
C GLN A 81 12.55 -15.52 0.42
N ASN A 82 11.27 -15.39 0.04
CA ASN A 82 10.19 -14.91 0.89
C ASN A 82 9.43 -16.05 1.59
N SER A 83 10.00 -17.27 1.63
CA SER A 83 9.34 -18.45 2.21
C SER A 83 8.96 -18.27 3.68
N LYS A 84 9.80 -17.61 4.48
CA LYS A 84 9.49 -17.32 5.88
C LYS A 84 8.21 -16.47 6.01
N THR A 85 8.12 -15.40 5.25
CA THR A 85 6.94 -14.51 5.21
C THR A 85 5.71 -15.26 4.70
N TYR A 86 5.88 -16.06 3.65
CA TYR A 86 4.81 -16.90 3.10
C TYR A 86 4.21 -17.85 4.16
N GLU A 87 5.05 -18.58 4.92
CA GLU A 87 4.56 -19.49 5.98
C GLU A 87 3.87 -18.70 7.12
N GLN A 88 4.41 -17.56 7.51
CA GLN A 88 3.76 -16.71 8.51
C GLN A 88 2.39 -16.18 8.04
N ILE A 89 2.24 -15.83 6.77
CA ILE A 89 0.94 -15.42 6.21
C ILE A 89 -0.06 -16.57 6.21
N LYS A 90 0.38 -17.80 5.90
CA LYS A 90 -0.45 -19.00 6.01
C LYS A 90 -1.06 -19.18 7.39
N GLU A 91 -0.28 -18.92 8.42
CA GLU A 91 -0.69 -19.11 9.81
C GLU A 91 -1.53 -17.94 10.35
N LYS A 92 -1.17 -16.70 10.01
CA LYS A 92 -1.70 -15.50 10.66
C LYS A 92 -2.52 -14.58 9.76
N GLY A 93 -2.53 -14.84 8.45
CA GLY A 93 -3.14 -14.01 7.43
C GLY A 93 -3.95 -14.80 6.42
N LEU A 94 -3.89 -14.37 5.15
CA LEU A 94 -4.59 -15.02 4.03
C LEU A 94 -3.68 -15.07 2.79
N LEU A 95 -3.51 -16.26 2.24
CA LEU A 95 -2.98 -16.45 0.88
C LEU A 95 -4.12 -16.62 -0.11
N MET A 96 -4.07 -15.91 -1.22
CA MET A 96 -5.06 -16.02 -2.31
C MET A 96 -4.37 -16.27 -3.65
N SER A 97 -5.00 -17.11 -4.48
CA SER A 97 -4.55 -17.38 -5.83
C SER A 97 -5.72 -17.71 -6.76
N GLU A 98 -5.60 -17.35 -8.03
CA GLU A 98 -6.51 -17.81 -9.11
C GLU A 98 -5.99 -19.08 -9.79
N TYR A 99 -4.80 -19.55 -9.41
CA TYR A 99 -4.15 -20.69 -10.04
C TYR A 99 -4.38 -21.96 -9.22
N PRO A 100 -4.54 -23.12 -9.89
CA PRO A 100 -4.69 -24.39 -9.17
C PRO A 100 -3.41 -24.75 -8.41
N ASN A 101 -3.54 -25.69 -7.47
CA ASN A 101 -2.40 -26.23 -6.75
C ASN A 101 -1.35 -26.81 -7.73
N ASN A 102 -0.10 -26.81 -7.34
CA ASN A 102 1.07 -27.22 -8.13
C ASN A 102 1.32 -26.36 -9.39
N PHE A 103 0.63 -25.23 -9.55
CA PHE A 103 0.90 -24.32 -10.67
C PHE A 103 2.10 -23.43 -10.35
N THR A 104 3.17 -23.60 -11.11
CA THR A 104 4.41 -22.86 -10.91
C THR A 104 4.29 -21.40 -11.32
N ALA A 105 5.13 -20.54 -10.74
CA ALA A 105 5.18 -19.14 -11.11
C ALA A 105 5.78 -18.95 -12.50
N ILE A 106 5.01 -18.39 -13.42
CA ILE A 106 5.47 -17.96 -14.73
C ILE A 106 5.32 -16.46 -14.89
N LYS A 107 6.16 -15.84 -15.72
CA LYS A 107 6.26 -14.37 -15.84
C LYS A 107 4.92 -13.70 -16.18
N GLU A 108 4.14 -14.33 -17.03
CA GLU A 108 2.86 -13.84 -17.55
C GLU A 108 1.75 -13.76 -16.51
N ASN A 109 1.88 -14.52 -15.42
CA ASN A 109 0.88 -14.54 -14.35
C ASN A 109 0.91 -13.28 -13.48
N PHE A 110 2.08 -12.66 -13.30
CA PHE A 110 2.23 -11.52 -12.42
C PHE A 110 1.44 -10.29 -12.88
N PRO A 111 1.50 -9.88 -14.16
CA PRO A 111 0.61 -8.81 -14.67
C PRO A 111 -0.87 -9.16 -14.56
N LYS A 112 -1.26 -10.42 -14.82
CA LYS A 112 -2.64 -10.88 -14.70
C LYS A 112 -3.12 -10.81 -13.24
N ARG A 113 -2.32 -11.29 -12.29
CA ARG A 113 -2.59 -11.23 -10.87
C ARG A 113 -2.76 -9.78 -10.37
N ASN A 114 -2.01 -8.82 -10.90
CA ASN A 114 -2.00 -7.44 -10.44
C ASN A 114 -3.37 -6.76 -10.52
N ARG A 115 -4.30 -7.22 -11.38
CA ARG A 115 -5.69 -6.73 -11.38
C ARG A 115 -6.42 -7.01 -10.08
N ILE A 116 -6.08 -8.10 -9.39
CA ILE A 116 -6.68 -8.42 -8.08
C ILE A 116 -6.10 -7.49 -7.02
N LEU A 117 -4.78 -7.27 -7.03
CA LEU A 117 -4.14 -6.29 -6.14
C LEU A 117 -4.76 -4.90 -6.30
N ALA A 118 -4.95 -4.47 -7.55
CA ALA A 118 -5.53 -3.16 -7.86
C ALA A 118 -7.02 -3.07 -7.47
N GLY A 119 -7.76 -4.18 -7.53
CA GLY A 119 -9.21 -4.19 -7.34
C GLY A 119 -9.68 -4.48 -5.92
N LEU A 120 -8.91 -5.25 -5.13
CA LEU A 120 -9.36 -5.81 -3.85
C LEU A 120 -9.60 -4.74 -2.78
N SER A 121 -8.77 -3.70 -2.72
CA SER A 121 -8.92 -2.58 -1.80
C SER A 121 -9.42 -1.33 -2.53
N PRO A 122 -10.21 -0.46 -1.89
CA PRO A 122 -10.47 0.88 -2.41
C PRO A 122 -9.24 1.80 -2.40
N ASN A 123 -8.22 1.45 -1.65
CA ASN A 123 -7.06 2.28 -1.34
C ASN A 123 -5.76 1.59 -1.71
N LEU A 124 -4.85 2.31 -2.37
CA LEU A 124 -3.53 1.82 -2.74
C LEU A 124 -2.45 2.81 -2.28
N PHE A 125 -1.46 2.31 -1.54
CA PHE A 125 -0.27 3.04 -1.14
C PHE A 125 0.94 2.54 -1.92
N ALA A 126 1.66 3.47 -2.57
CA ALA A 126 2.87 3.21 -3.34
C ALA A 126 4.06 3.96 -2.71
N PRO A 127 4.80 3.35 -1.76
CA PRO A 127 5.95 3.98 -1.11
C PRO A 127 7.01 4.47 -2.09
N GLU A 128 7.37 3.63 -3.05
CA GLU A 128 8.30 3.94 -4.14
C GLU A 128 8.05 3.02 -5.33
N PHE A 129 8.07 3.59 -6.53
CA PHE A 129 8.02 2.79 -7.76
C PHE A 129 8.80 3.44 -8.90
N LYS A 130 9.23 2.63 -9.86
CA LYS A 130 9.85 3.09 -11.10
C LYS A 130 8.80 3.15 -12.21
N ILE A 131 8.88 4.18 -13.05
CA ILE A 131 8.08 4.27 -14.27
C ILE A 131 8.38 3.06 -15.16
N ASN A 132 7.39 2.58 -15.91
CA ASN A 132 7.50 1.39 -16.76
C ASN A 132 7.88 0.10 -16.01
N SER A 133 7.40 -0.05 -14.78
CA SER A 133 7.59 -1.24 -13.94
C SER A 133 6.30 -2.05 -13.78
N GLY A 134 6.39 -3.24 -13.20
CA GLY A 134 5.21 -4.02 -12.82
C GLY A 134 4.31 -3.29 -11.83
N THR A 135 4.88 -2.43 -10.98
CA THR A 135 4.13 -1.60 -10.04
C THR A 135 3.34 -0.51 -10.76
N SER A 136 3.92 0.13 -11.78
CA SER A 136 3.18 1.14 -12.56
C SER A 136 1.96 0.56 -13.28
N ILE A 137 2.02 -0.71 -13.71
CA ILE A 137 0.86 -1.43 -14.26
C ILE A 137 -0.23 -1.58 -13.19
N THR A 138 0.13 -1.97 -11.97
CA THR A 138 -0.84 -2.11 -10.87
C THR A 138 -1.48 -0.77 -10.51
N ILE A 139 -0.70 0.30 -10.46
CA ILE A 139 -1.17 1.66 -10.20
C ILE A 139 -2.14 2.11 -11.31
N SER A 140 -1.79 1.92 -12.58
CA SER A 140 -2.66 2.27 -13.71
C SER A 140 -4.00 1.51 -13.69
N LEU A 141 -3.98 0.23 -13.32
CA LEU A 141 -5.20 -0.55 -13.13
C LEU A 141 -6.04 0.01 -11.97
N ALA A 142 -5.40 0.33 -10.82
CA ALA A 142 -6.10 0.89 -9.67
C ALA A 142 -6.75 2.25 -10.01
N LEU A 143 -6.07 3.12 -10.74
CA LEU A 143 -6.63 4.37 -11.26
C LEU A 143 -7.84 4.11 -12.18
N SER A 144 -7.74 3.15 -13.10
CA SER A 144 -8.85 2.78 -13.99
C SER A 144 -10.07 2.21 -13.24
N TYR A 145 -9.86 1.67 -12.04
CA TYR A 145 -10.91 1.18 -11.15
C TYR A 145 -11.43 2.25 -10.18
N GLY A 146 -10.98 3.49 -10.30
CA GLY A 146 -11.40 4.59 -9.43
C GLY A 146 -10.92 4.46 -7.98
N LYS A 147 -9.76 3.83 -7.77
CA LYS A 147 -9.19 3.67 -6.43
C LYS A 147 -8.43 4.91 -5.99
N ASN A 148 -8.41 5.18 -4.69
CA ASN A 148 -7.57 6.20 -4.10
C ASN A 148 -6.10 5.75 -4.16
N ILE A 149 -5.23 6.62 -4.65
CA ILE A 149 -3.80 6.35 -4.74
C ILE A 149 -3.05 7.32 -3.84
N PHE A 150 -2.23 6.77 -2.97
CA PHE A 150 -1.40 7.50 -2.02
C PHE A 150 0.07 7.24 -2.29
N CYS A 151 0.89 8.27 -2.29
CA CYS A 151 2.33 8.10 -2.39
C CYS A 151 3.09 9.25 -1.73
N PRO A 152 4.24 8.98 -1.11
CA PRO A 152 5.09 10.02 -0.55
C PRO A 152 5.82 10.77 -1.67
N PRO A 153 6.14 12.06 -1.45
CA PRO A 153 7.00 12.81 -2.37
C PRO A 153 8.43 12.26 -2.28
N HIS A 154 9.14 12.29 -3.40
CA HIS A 154 10.54 11.89 -3.47
C HIS A 154 11.44 13.08 -3.82
N PRO A 155 12.73 13.06 -3.45
CA PRO A 155 13.69 14.08 -3.89
C PRO A 155 13.69 14.25 -5.41
N ILE A 156 13.88 15.47 -5.91
CA ILE A 156 13.89 15.78 -7.36
C ILE A 156 14.94 14.94 -8.09
N SER A 157 16.04 14.60 -7.43
CA SER A 157 17.10 13.75 -7.96
C SER A 157 16.74 12.26 -8.04
N SER A 158 15.60 11.85 -7.45
CA SER A 158 15.15 10.46 -7.46
C SER A 158 14.63 10.05 -8.83
N MET A 159 14.86 8.78 -9.19
CA MET A 159 14.26 8.14 -10.37
C MET A 159 12.89 7.53 -10.08
N ALA A 160 12.31 7.78 -8.90
CA ALA A 160 11.00 7.31 -8.53
C ALA A 160 9.89 8.02 -9.34
N GLY A 161 8.84 7.28 -9.67
CA GLY A 161 7.68 7.81 -10.39
C GLY A 161 6.69 8.58 -9.51
N ASN A 162 6.92 8.63 -8.20
CA ASN A 162 6.01 9.18 -7.20
C ASN A 162 5.61 10.64 -7.48
N ASN A 163 6.59 11.52 -7.75
CA ASN A 163 6.32 12.93 -8.01
C ASN A 163 5.50 13.16 -9.30
N ILE A 164 5.64 12.27 -10.29
CA ILE A 164 4.83 12.32 -11.51
C ILE A 164 3.39 11.91 -11.17
N LEU A 165 3.24 10.82 -10.42
CA LEU A 165 1.94 10.31 -10.02
C LEU A 165 1.16 11.33 -9.16
N ILE A 166 1.84 12.07 -8.27
CA ILE A 166 1.24 13.17 -7.49
C ILE A 166 0.73 14.28 -8.43
N LYS A 167 1.50 14.67 -9.45
CA LYS A 167 1.06 15.66 -10.44
C LYS A 167 -0.13 15.19 -11.27
N GLU A 168 -0.30 13.88 -11.42
CA GLU A 168 -1.41 13.25 -12.11
C GLU A 168 -2.64 13.01 -11.21
N GLY A 169 -2.58 13.46 -9.95
CA GLY A 169 -3.72 13.48 -9.05
C GLY A 169 -3.69 12.43 -7.93
N ALA A 170 -2.59 11.69 -7.76
CA ALA A 170 -2.43 10.88 -6.57
C ALA A 170 -2.24 11.76 -5.33
N MET A 171 -2.76 11.31 -4.20
CA MET A 171 -2.66 12.05 -2.95
C MET A 171 -1.24 11.95 -2.37
N LEU A 172 -0.64 13.11 -2.15
CA LEU A 172 0.63 13.22 -1.44
C LEU A 172 0.41 12.89 0.03
N VAL A 173 1.25 11.99 0.56
CA VAL A 173 1.21 11.60 1.96
C VAL A 173 2.61 11.64 2.57
N GLU A 174 2.72 12.15 3.78
CA GLU A 174 3.95 12.16 4.56
C GLU A 174 3.84 11.23 5.77
N THR A 175 2.60 10.95 6.21
CA THR A 175 2.28 10.13 7.38
C THR A 175 1.11 9.19 7.08
N ALA A 176 0.92 8.18 7.92
CA ALA A 176 -0.28 7.33 7.85
C ALA A 176 -1.56 8.11 8.14
N ASN A 177 -1.48 9.19 8.94
CA ASN A 177 -2.65 10.00 9.23
C ASN A 177 -3.22 10.67 7.97
N ASP A 178 -2.41 11.03 7.00
CA ASP A 178 -2.89 11.61 5.73
C ASP A 178 -3.77 10.60 4.98
N ILE A 179 -3.37 9.32 4.99
CA ILE A 179 -4.14 8.22 4.40
C ILE A 179 -5.43 7.98 5.18
N ILE A 180 -5.32 7.79 6.50
CA ILE A 180 -6.46 7.50 7.40
C ILE A 180 -7.52 8.60 7.29
N PHE A 181 -7.06 9.80 7.21
CA PHE A 181 -7.83 11.01 7.13
C PHE A 181 -8.67 11.06 5.87
N GLU A 182 -8.06 10.82 4.73
CA GLU A 182 -8.77 10.77 3.45
C GLU A 182 -9.80 9.63 3.42
N ILE A 183 -9.45 8.46 4.01
CA ILE A 183 -10.35 7.30 4.03
C ILE A 183 -11.51 7.48 5.02
N GLU A 184 -11.24 7.99 6.20
CA GLU A 184 -12.22 8.06 7.30
C GLU A 184 -12.97 9.40 7.38
N GLY A 185 -12.62 10.38 6.53
CA GLY A 185 -13.31 11.67 6.45
C GLY A 185 -13.22 12.54 7.71
N LYS A 186 -12.19 12.31 8.55
CA LYS A 186 -12.01 13.10 9.77
C LYS A 186 -11.21 14.35 9.49
N ASN A 187 -11.72 15.52 9.89
CA ASN A 187 -11.03 16.78 9.68
C ASN A 187 -9.65 16.87 10.31
N ILE A 188 -8.58 17.05 9.53
CA ILE A 188 -7.29 17.51 10.02
C ILE A 188 -7.46 18.93 10.54
N PRO A 189 -6.91 19.29 11.70
CA PRO A 189 -6.61 20.66 11.98
C PRO A 189 -5.49 21.10 11.03
N ILE A 190 -5.86 21.41 9.80
CA ILE A 190 -4.95 22.07 8.87
C ILE A 190 -4.64 23.46 9.46
N LEU A 191 -3.49 24.02 9.07
CA LEU A 191 -3.06 25.40 9.35
C LEU A 191 -4.22 26.43 9.29
N PHE A 192 -5.20 26.16 8.40
CA PHE A 192 -6.44 26.95 8.27
C PHE A 192 -7.36 26.90 9.49
N THR A 193 -7.44 25.81 10.24
CA THR A 193 -8.23 25.76 11.46
C THR A 193 -7.55 26.59 12.56
N ALA A 194 -6.21 26.50 12.64
CA ALA A 194 -5.43 27.33 13.55
C ALA A 194 -5.56 28.83 13.22
N VAL A 195 -5.59 29.20 11.94
CA VAL A 195 -5.81 30.58 11.49
C VAL A 195 -7.26 31.00 11.78
N THR A 196 -8.25 30.16 11.51
CA THR A 196 -9.66 30.44 11.82
C THR A 196 -9.90 30.56 13.31
N ASP A 197 -9.27 29.72 14.12
CA ASP A 197 -9.36 29.80 15.60
C ASP A 197 -8.61 31.00 16.12
N ALA A 198 -7.48 31.39 15.54
CA ALA A 198 -6.75 32.61 15.89
C ALA A 198 -7.55 33.88 15.53
N VAL A 199 -8.24 33.87 14.38
CA VAL A 199 -9.16 34.98 14.02
C VAL A 199 -10.35 35.04 14.94
N LYS A 200 -10.99 33.90 15.28
CA LYS A 200 -12.09 33.83 16.24
C LYS A 200 -11.67 34.28 17.67
N ALA A 201 -10.42 34.00 18.03
CA ALA A 201 -9.84 34.42 19.30
C ALA A 201 -9.36 35.88 19.30
N GLY A 202 -9.49 36.60 18.18
CA GLY A 202 -9.04 38.00 18.04
C GLY A 202 -7.51 38.17 18.05
N LEU A 203 -6.77 37.09 17.75
CA LEU A 203 -5.31 37.12 17.74
C LEU A 203 -4.74 37.54 16.37
N VAL A 204 -5.58 37.50 15.30
CA VAL A 204 -5.24 37.89 13.92
C VAL A 204 -6.47 38.62 13.33
N GLU A 205 -6.28 39.76 12.67
CA GLU A 205 -7.35 40.45 11.94
C GLU A 205 -7.69 39.71 10.61
N SER A 206 -8.99 39.51 10.34
CA SER A 206 -9.45 39.07 9.03
C SER A 206 -9.37 40.23 8.06
N ASN A 207 -8.44 40.26 7.17
CA ASN A 207 -8.54 41.17 6.00
C ASN A 207 -9.60 40.61 5.05
N GLU A 208 -10.74 41.30 4.96
CA GLU A 208 -11.73 41.13 3.91
C GLU A 208 -11.20 41.62 2.56
#